data_29a52c672e0abd99e74853826e8d78ff
#
_entry.id   29a52c672e0abd99e74853826e8d78ff
#
_cell.length_a   1.000
_cell.length_b   1.000
_cell.length_c   1.000
_cell.angle_alpha   90.00
_cell.angle_beta   90.00
_cell.angle_gamma   90.00
#
_symmetry.space_group_name_H-M   'P 1'
#
loop_
_entity.id
_entity.type
_entity.pdbx_description
1 polymer ?
#
loop_
_entity_poly.entity_id
_entity_poly.type
_entity_poly.pdbx_seq_one_letter_code
_entity_poly.pdbx_strand_id
1 'polypeptide(L)'
;MTFKPILPSHFHKQFKKLTKKDAALEQRLGKKIKAICENPEIGEPKSHNLKGLRGEHVDPFVIIYGVVGDVIVFVHVDHHDKAYAATYEIAKALIDDEGLLTTLAKVGVTPEELAAFV
;
A
#
# COMPACT_ATOMS: atom_id res chain seq x y z
N MET A 1 -5.77 6.74 -17.07
CA MET A 1 -6.45 5.52 -16.63
C MET A 1 -6.30 5.39 -15.12
N THR A 2 -7.37 5.15 -14.41
CA THR A 2 -7.36 5.10 -12.94
C THR A 2 -7.31 3.66 -12.44
N PHE A 3 -6.35 3.37 -11.57
CA PHE A 3 -6.22 2.06 -10.94
C PHE A 3 -7.17 1.94 -9.76
N LYS A 4 -7.59 0.72 -9.44
CA LYS A 4 -8.49 0.47 -8.31
C LYS A 4 -7.68 0.28 -7.03
N PRO A 5 -7.95 1.07 -5.98
CA PRO A 5 -7.25 0.92 -4.71
C PRO A 5 -7.84 -0.21 -3.87
N ILE A 6 -6.96 -1.01 -3.28
CA ILE A 6 -7.31 -1.99 -2.26
C ILE A 6 -6.64 -1.54 -0.97
N LEU A 7 -7.44 -1.33 0.06
CA LEU A 7 -6.97 -0.86 1.37
C LEU A 7 -7.19 -1.98 2.40
N PRO A 8 -6.19 -2.87 2.57
CA PRO A 8 -6.31 -3.94 3.57
C PRO A 8 -6.57 -3.39 4.98
N SER A 9 -7.13 -4.22 5.85
CA SER A 9 -7.46 -3.82 7.23
C SER A 9 -6.28 -3.17 7.95
N HIS A 10 -5.10 -3.74 7.81
CA HIS A 10 -3.90 -3.19 8.46
C HIS A 10 -3.64 -1.75 8.01
N PHE A 11 -3.67 -1.51 6.70
CA PHE A 11 -3.43 -0.17 6.16
C PHE A 11 -4.49 0.80 6.66
N HIS A 12 -5.76 0.40 6.62
CA HIS A 12 -6.87 1.23 7.04
C HIS A 12 -6.75 1.62 8.52
N LYS A 13 -6.40 0.66 9.38
CA LYS A 13 -6.21 0.92 10.81
C LYS A 13 -5.04 1.86 11.05
N GLN A 14 -3.94 1.66 10.35
CA GLN A 14 -2.76 2.50 10.48
C GLN A 14 -3.04 3.93 9.99
N PHE A 15 -3.73 4.05 8.87
CA PHE A 15 -4.16 5.34 8.32
C PHE A 15 -5.00 6.10 9.36
N LYS A 16 -6.00 5.44 9.93
CA LYS A 16 -6.85 6.07 10.94
C LYS A 16 -6.07 6.46 12.18
N LYS A 17 -5.17 5.62 12.63
CA LYS A 17 -4.32 5.90 13.79
C LYS A 17 -3.50 7.18 13.59
N LEU A 18 -2.90 7.33 12.41
CA LEU A 18 -2.05 8.47 12.10
C LEU A 18 -2.85 9.77 11.93
N THR A 19 -4.09 9.68 11.44
CA THR A 19 -4.89 10.85 11.07
C THR A 19 -5.97 11.21 12.08
N LYS A 20 -6.10 10.44 13.15
CA LYS A 20 -7.19 10.54 14.13
C LYS A 20 -7.41 11.97 14.66
N LYS A 21 -6.33 12.72 14.87
CA LYS A 21 -6.41 14.09 15.38
C LYS A 21 -5.71 15.09 14.46
N ASP A 22 -5.57 14.73 13.20
CA ASP A 22 -4.83 15.52 12.23
C ASP A 22 -5.54 15.51 10.88
N ALA A 23 -6.51 16.40 10.74
CA ALA A 23 -7.31 16.51 9.52
C ALA A 23 -6.48 16.95 8.32
N ALA A 24 -5.43 17.76 8.54
CA ALA A 24 -4.55 18.19 7.46
C ALA A 24 -3.76 17.02 6.91
N LEU A 25 -3.25 16.14 7.78
CA LEU A 25 -2.54 14.94 7.35
C LEU A 25 -3.48 13.99 6.60
N GLU A 26 -4.71 13.83 7.09
CA GLU A 26 -5.70 12.99 6.41
C GLU A 26 -5.91 13.45 4.97
N GLN A 27 -6.04 14.76 4.75
CA GLN A 27 -6.19 15.31 3.41
C GLN A 27 -4.95 15.08 2.56
N ARG A 28 -3.78 15.29 3.12
CA ARG A 28 -2.52 15.10 2.38
C ARG A 28 -2.33 13.64 1.96
N LEU A 29 -2.58 12.71 2.87
CA LEU A 29 -2.48 11.28 2.56
C LEU A 29 -3.54 10.88 1.54
N GLY A 30 -4.78 11.35 1.70
CA GLY A 30 -5.85 11.06 0.76
C GLY A 30 -5.56 11.54 -0.65
N LYS A 31 -5.03 12.76 -0.78
CA LYS A 31 -4.63 13.29 -2.09
C LYS A 31 -3.51 12.46 -2.71
N LYS A 32 -2.56 12.00 -1.91
CA LYS A 32 -1.47 11.19 -2.42
C LYS A 32 -1.96 9.82 -2.87
N ILE A 33 -2.86 9.20 -2.11
CA ILE A 33 -3.47 7.92 -2.50
C ILE A 33 -4.16 8.07 -3.86
N LYS A 34 -4.91 9.16 -4.03
CA LYS A 34 -5.58 9.43 -5.31
C LYS A 34 -4.56 9.61 -6.44
N ALA A 35 -3.49 10.36 -6.20
CA ALA A 35 -2.44 10.57 -7.19
C ALA A 35 -1.76 9.26 -7.59
N ILE A 36 -1.52 8.37 -6.62
CA ILE A 36 -0.96 7.04 -6.88
C ILE A 36 -1.90 6.23 -7.77
N CYS A 37 -3.21 6.29 -7.51
CA CYS A 37 -4.18 5.57 -8.33
C CYS A 37 -4.25 6.10 -9.77
N GLU A 38 -3.98 7.37 -9.96
CA GLU A 38 -3.94 7.97 -11.30
C GLU A 38 -2.64 7.65 -12.03
N ASN A 39 -1.52 7.57 -11.30
CA ASN A 39 -0.21 7.24 -11.86
C ASN A 39 0.64 6.51 -10.82
N PRO A 40 0.57 5.17 -10.76
CA PRO A 40 1.32 4.40 -9.76
C PRO A 40 2.84 4.45 -9.92
N GLU A 41 3.35 4.98 -11.01
CA GLU A 41 4.78 5.10 -11.23
C GLU A 41 5.42 6.28 -10.49
N ILE A 42 4.61 7.14 -9.83
CA ILE A 42 5.16 8.26 -9.07
C ILE A 42 5.97 7.82 -7.86
N GLY A 43 5.67 6.64 -7.28
CA GLY A 43 6.45 6.12 -6.16
C GLY A 43 7.76 5.48 -6.61
N GLU A 44 8.78 5.56 -5.75
CA GLU A 44 10.07 4.95 -6.05
C GLU A 44 10.01 3.43 -5.86
N PRO A 45 10.54 2.64 -6.85
CA PRO A 45 10.64 1.20 -6.67
C PRO A 45 11.56 0.87 -5.50
N LYS A 46 11.20 -0.16 -4.73
CA LYS A 46 12.02 -0.64 -3.62
C LYS A 46 12.81 -1.86 -4.06
N SER A 47 13.89 -2.16 -3.34
CA SER A 47 14.81 -3.24 -3.65
C SER A 47 14.87 -4.27 -2.53
N HIS A 48 15.70 -5.29 -2.72
CA HIS A 48 15.91 -6.39 -1.76
C HIS A 48 14.60 -7.12 -1.47
N ASN A 49 14.24 -7.30 -0.20
CA ASN A 49 13.04 -8.02 0.18
C ASN A 49 11.74 -7.22 -0.02
N LEU A 50 11.85 -6.01 -0.54
CA LEU A 50 10.69 -5.18 -0.88
C LEU A 50 10.52 -5.06 -2.40
N LYS A 51 11.14 -5.93 -3.15
CA LYS A 51 11.07 -6.00 -4.61
C LYS A 51 9.61 -6.11 -5.06
N GLY A 52 9.21 -5.28 -5.97
CA GLY A 52 7.82 -5.23 -6.43
C GLY A 52 6.96 -4.21 -5.72
N LEU A 53 7.47 -3.61 -4.65
CA LEU A 53 6.78 -2.53 -3.94
C LEU A 53 7.34 -1.18 -4.34
N ARG A 54 6.50 -0.15 -4.18
CA ARG A 54 6.88 1.25 -4.39
C ARG A 54 6.56 2.06 -3.15
N GLY A 55 7.29 3.14 -2.93
CA GLY A 55 7.04 4.06 -1.82
C GLY A 55 6.93 5.49 -2.30
N GLU A 56 5.92 6.21 -1.80
CA GLU A 56 5.72 7.61 -2.12
C GLU A 56 5.67 8.42 -0.83
N HIS A 57 6.42 9.51 -0.81
CA HIS A 57 6.57 10.33 0.39
C HIS A 57 5.42 11.33 0.57
N VAL A 58 4.96 11.44 1.80
CA VAL A 58 4.11 12.53 2.28
C VAL A 58 4.75 12.94 3.60
N ASP A 59 5.84 13.71 3.53
CA ASP A 59 6.71 13.99 4.67
C ASP A 59 5.94 14.36 5.94
N PRO A 60 6.30 13.77 7.09
CA PRO A 60 7.41 12.83 7.32
C PRO A 60 7.04 11.35 7.12
N PHE A 61 5.95 11.07 6.43
CA PHE A 61 5.43 9.72 6.23
C PHE A 61 5.76 9.19 4.84
N VAL A 62 5.63 7.87 4.67
CA VAL A 62 5.74 7.22 3.37
C VAL A 62 4.60 6.21 3.22
N ILE A 63 4.03 6.15 2.02
CA ILE A 63 3.01 5.17 1.66
C ILE A 63 3.68 4.10 0.82
N ILE A 64 3.58 2.84 1.27
CA ILE A 64 4.13 1.69 0.55
C ILE A 64 2.99 0.95 -0.13
N TYR A 65 3.14 0.68 -1.42
CA TYR A 65 2.10 0.02 -2.21
C TYR A 65 2.70 -0.88 -3.28
N GLY A 66 1.88 -1.77 -3.82
CA GLY A 66 2.24 -2.62 -4.94
C GLY A 66 1.16 -2.58 -6.02
N VAL A 67 1.56 -2.73 -7.28
CA VAL A 67 0.66 -2.71 -8.42
C VAL A 67 0.51 -4.12 -8.97
N VAL A 68 -0.73 -4.60 -9.09
CA VAL A 68 -1.04 -5.91 -9.65
C VAL A 68 -2.16 -5.71 -10.67
N GLY A 69 -1.84 -5.86 -11.96
CA GLY A 69 -2.81 -5.61 -13.01
C GLY A 69 -3.28 -4.15 -12.98
N ASP A 70 -4.58 -3.95 -12.84
CA ASP A 70 -5.19 -2.62 -12.72
C ASP A 70 -5.56 -2.26 -11.28
N VAL A 71 -4.99 -2.97 -10.33
CA VAL A 71 -5.26 -2.82 -8.89
C VAL A 71 -4.00 -2.37 -8.16
N ILE A 72 -4.16 -1.50 -7.19
CA ILE A 72 -3.07 -1.09 -6.29
C ILE A 72 -3.40 -1.57 -4.89
N VAL A 73 -2.51 -2.39 -4.31
CA VAL A 73 -2.62 -2.85 -2.94
C VAL A 73 -1.78 -1.94 -2.06
N PHE A 74 -2.42 -1.20 -1.16
CA PHE A 74 -1.72 -0.34 -0.21
C PHE A 74 -1.29 -1.18 0.99
N VAL A 75 0.03 -1.33 1.15
CA VAL A 75 0.60 -2.25 2.13
C VAL A 75 0.75 -1.62 3.50
N HIS A 76 1.34 -0.42 3.55
CA HIS A 76 1.65 0.22 4.83
C HIS A 76 1.78 1.72 4.66
N VAL A 77 1.53 2.45 5.73
CA VAL A 77 1.82 3.88 5.84
C VAL A 77 2.34 4.16 7.24
N ASP A 78 3.48 4.82 7.34
CA ASP A 78 4.06 5.14 8.64
C ASP A 78 5.12 6.24 8.43
N HIS A 79 5.65 6.74 9.55
CA HIS A 79 6.79 7.64 9.53
C HIS A 79 7.95 6.97 8.78
N HIS A 80 8.67 7.73 7.94
CA HIS A 80 9.69 7.16 7.06
C HIS A 80 10.76 6.36 7.81
N ASP A 81 11.05 6.71 9.07
CA ASP A 81 12.02 5.97 9.88
C ASP A 81 11.58 4.56 10.24
N LYS A 82 10.27 4.30 10.23
CA LYS A 82 9.70 3.04 10.68
C LYS A 82 9.07 2.21 9.57
N ALA A 83 8.65 2.87 8.49
CA ALA A 83 7.85 2.23 7.45
C ALA A 83 8.55 1.01 6.83
N TYR A 84 9.82 1.18 6.50
CA TYR A 84 10.56 0.12 5.80
C TYR A 84 10.89 -1.08 6.69
N ALA A 85 11.11 -0.84 7.98
CA ALA A 85 11.41 -1.93 8.92
C ALA A 85 10.23 -2.91 9.06
N ALA A 86 9.01 -2.41 9.01
CA ALA A 86 7.81 -3.23 9.20
C ALA A 86 7.24 -3.78 7.89
N THR A 87 7.54 -3.16 6.76
CA THR A 87 6.86 -3.45 5.49
C THR A 87 6.99 -4.90 5.05
N TYR A 88 8.17 -5.51 5.19
CA TYR A 88 8.38 -6.88 4.75
C TYR A 88 7.46 -7.88 5.47
N GLU A 89 7.38 -7.76 6.80
CA GLU A 89 6.52 -8.65 7.60
C GLU A 89 5.04 -8.41 7.31
N ILE A 90 4.66 -7.16 7.11
CA ILE A 90 3.28 -6.81 6.76
C ILE A 90 2.92 -7.38 5.39
N ALA A 91 3.80 -7.24 4.41
CA ALA A 91 3.57 -7.77 3.07
C ALA A 91 3.45 -9.30 3.08
N LYS A 92 4.29 -9.98 3.86
CA LYS A 92 4.18 -11.42 4.03
C LYS A 92 2.84 -11.83 4.64
N ALA A 93 2.38 -11.10 5.64
CA ALA A 93 1.09 -11.40 6.27
C ALA A 93 -0.08 -11.23 5.29
N LEU A 94 0.01 -10.27 4.37
CA LEU A 94 -1.05 -10.04 3.39
C LEU A 94 -1.22 -11.21 2.43
N ILE A 95 -0.17 -11.96 2.12
CA ILE A 95 -0.24 -13.12 1.23
C ILE A 95 -1.16 -14.19 1.81
N ASP A 96 -1.21 -14.29 3.13
CA ASP A 96 -2.00 -15.30 3.85
C ASP A 96 -3.34 -14.75 4.34
N ASP A 97 -3.69 -13.52 4.01
CA ASP A 97 -4.95 -12.90 4.43
C ASP A 97 -6.09 -13.35 3.53
N GLU A 98 -6.92 -14.26 4.02
CA GLU A 98 -8.03 -14.82 3.24
C GLU A 98 -9.03 -13.77 2.77
N GLY A 99 -9.32 -12.76 3.60
CA GLY A 99 -10.21 -11.68 3.22
C GLY A 99 -9.67 -10.87 2.06
N LEU A 100 -8.37 -10.56 2.09
CA LEU A 100 -7.70 -9.86 1.01
C LEU A 100 -7.68 -10.72 -0.25
N LEU A 101 -7.30 -11.99 -0.13
CA LEU A 101 -7.24 -12.91 -1.27
C LEU A 101 -8.60 -13.05 -1.95
N THR A 102 -9.68 -13.13 -1.16
CA THR A 102 -11.04 -13.20 -1.69
C THR A 102 -11.40 -11.92 -2.46
N THR A 103 -11.07 -10.77 -1.91
CA THR A 103 -11.31 -9.47 -2.55
C THR A 103 -10.54 -9.37 -3.87
N LEU A 104 -9.28 -9.77 -3.87
CA LEU A 104 -8.43 -9.71 -5.07
C LEU A 104 -8.91 -10.69 -6.14
N ALA A 105 -9.39 -11.86 -5.75
CA ALA A 105 -9.92 -12.84 -6.70
C ALA A 105 -11.09 -12.26 -7.50
N LYS A 106 -11.92 -11.43 -6.88
CA LYS A 106 -13.06 -10.78 -7.55
C LYS A 106 -12.63 -9.83 -8.66
N VAL A 107 -11.41 -9.32 -8.60
CA VAL A 107 -10.86 -8.43 -9.63
C VAL A 107 -9.80 -9.11 -10.48
N GLY A 108 -9.70 -10.44 -10.40
CA GLY A 108 -8.83 -11.24 -11.27
C GLY A 108 -7.39 -11.36 -10.84
N VAL A 109 -7.07 -11.03 -9.59
CA VAL A 109 -5.71 -11.15 -9.05
C VAL A 109 -5.54 -12.48 -8.34
N THR A 110 -4.49 -13.23 -8.70
CA THR A 110 -4.20 -14.55 -8.12
C THR A 110 -3.29 -14.42 -6.90
N PRO A 111 -3.29 -15.44 -6.00
CA PRO A 111 -2.34 -15.46 -4.88
C PRO A 111 -0.88 -15.41 -5.34
N GLU A 112 -0.57 -16.03 -6.47
CA GLU A 112 0.78 -16.04 -7.02
C GLU A 112 1.24 -14.65 -7.41
N GLU A 113 0.34 -13.84 -8.00
CA GLU A 113 0.66 -12.46 -8.35
C GLU A 113 0.93 -11.61 -7.11
N LEU A 114 0.15 -11.81 -6.05
CA LEU A 114 0.37 -11.10 -4.79
C LEU A 114 1.70 -11.52 -4.15
N ALA A 115 2.03 -12.81 -4.20
CA ALA A 115 3.26 -13.34 -3.62
C ALA A 115 4.50 -12.77 -4.28
N ALA A 116 4.41 -12.27 -5.50
CA ALA A 116 5.55 -11.67 -6.20
C ALA A 116 6.10 -10.41 -5.51
N PHE A 117 5.37 -9.84 -4.54
CA PHE A 117 5.82 -8.67 -3.79
C PHE A 117 6.81 -9.00 -2.67
N VAL A 118 7.04 -10.25 -2.36
CA VAL A 118 7.93 -10.65 -1.25
C VAL A 118 8.93 -11.70 -1.66
#